data_a803e4b92a058e81f922ba29e910d707
#
_entry.id   a803e4b92a058e81f922ba29e910d707
#
_cell.length_a   1.000
_cell.length_b   1.000
_cell.length_c   1.000
_cell.angle_alpha   90.00
_cell.angle_beta   90.00
_cell.angle_gamma   90.00
#
_symmetry.space_group_name_H-M   'P 1'
#
loop_
_entity.id
_entity.type
_entity.pdbx_description
1 polymer ?
#
loop_
_entity_poly.entity_id
_entity_poly.type
_entity_poly.pdbx_seq_one_letter_code
_entity_poly.pdbx_strand_id
1 'polypeptide(L)' 'SGTSIGANIREAFYAHGKADFIAKLQIALKECYETEYWIELLTESGYCGDEKVLNKCVELKKILISSLNTAKKNQ' A
#
# COMPACT_ATOMS: atom_id res chain seq x y z
N SER A 1 -3.33 8.50 0.03
CA SER A 1 -4.01 8.33 -1.22
C SER A 1 -3.21 7.54 -2.24
N GLY A 2 -3.83 7.24 -3.39
CA GLY A 2 -3.21 6.44 -4.42
C GLY A 2 -1.91 7.02 -4.95
N THR A 3 -1.80 8.34 -5.03
CA THR A 3 -0.60 9.01 -5.51
C THR A 3 0.58 8.82 -4.55
N SER A 4 0.32 8.92 -3.25
CA SER A 4 1.34 8.71 -2.22
C SER A 4 1.80 7.26 -2.18
N ILE A 5 0.89 6.32 -2.38
CA ILE A 5 1.22 4.90 -2.44
C ILE A 5 2.20 4.66 -3.58
N GLY A 6 1.87 5.15 -4.78
CA GLY A 6 2.73 5.00 -5.95
C GLY A 6 4.08 5.67 -5.78
N ALA A 7 4.10 6.87 -5.20
CA ALA A 7 5.34 7.59 -4.94
C ALA A 7 6.27 6.82 -3.99
N ASN A 8 5.71 6.24 -2.93
CA ASN A 8 6.51 5.48 -1.97
C ASN A 8 7.03 4.17 -2.55
N ILE A 9 6.24 3.52 -3.40
CA ILE A 9 6.70 2.32 -4.09
C ILE A 9 7.84 2.66 -5.04
N ARG A 10 7.72 3.76 -5.79
CA ARG A 10 8.78 4.21 -6.68
C ARG A 10 10.06 4.51 -5.90
N GLU A 11 9.93 5.21 -4.79
CA GLU A 11 11.09 5.52 -3.94
C GLU A 11 11.75 4.27 -3.39
N ALA A 12 10.98 3.22 -3.11
CA ALA A 12 11.53 1.95 -2.65
C ALA A 12 12.47 1.34 -3.69
N PHE A 13 12.12 1.43 -4.98
CA PHE A 13 12.98 0.90 -6.04
C PHE A 13 14.30 1.65 -6.18
N TYR A 14 14.33 2.90 -5.77
CA TYR A 14 15.54 3.73 -5.83
C TYR A 14 16.18 3.93 -4.45
N ALA A 15 15.78 3.10 -3.48
CA ALA A 15 16.24 3.24 -2.10
C ALA A 15 17.74 2.91 -1.96
N HIS A 16 18.37 3.59 -1.02
CA HIS A 16 19.80 3.39 -0.70
C HIS A 16 19.93 2.34 0.41
N GLY A 17 19.67 1.09 0.07
CA GLY A 17 19.81 -0.01 1.00
C GLY A 17 18.49 -0.61 1.43
N LYS A 18 18.59 -1.76 2.09
CA LYS A 18 17.43 -2.57 2.44
C LYS A 18 16.53 -1.92 3.49
N ALA A 19 17.13 -1.27 4.49
CA ALA A 19 16.34 -0.61 5.54
C ALA A 19 15.44 0.48 4.96
N ASP A 20 15.97 1.28 4.03
CA ASP A 20 15.20 2.34 3.37
C ASP A 20 14.12 1.74 2.46
N PHE A 21 14.45 0.67 1.75
CA PHE A 21 13.50 -0.06 0.93
C PHE A 21 12.30 -0.53 1.77
N ILE A 22 12.58 -1.18 2.89
CA ILE A 22 11.54 -1.66 3.82
C ILE A 22 10.72 -0.49 4.35
N ALA A 23 11.38 0.59 4.76
CA ALA A 23 10.68 1.77 5.30
C ALA A 23 9.70 2.36 4.29
N LYS A 24 10.12 2.48 3.03
CA LYS A 24 9.25 3.02 1.97
C LYS A 24 8.05 2.11 1.69
N LEU A 25 8.28 0.81 1.68
CA LEU A 25 7.18 -0.14 1.47
C LEU A 25 6.21 -0.15 2.66
N GLN A 26 6.72 0.03 3.88
CA GLN A 26 5.85 0.12 5.07
C GLN A 26 4.95 1.35 5.02
N ILE A 27 5.47 2.47 4.54
CA ILE A 27 4.66 3.69 4.36
C ILE A 27 3.58 3.44 3.31
N ALA A 28 3.95 2.82 2.18
CA ALA A 28 2.99 2.50 1.13
C ALA A 28 1.89 1.57 1.65
N LEU A 29 2.25 0.57 2.45
CA LEU A 29 1.27 -0.35 3.03
C LEU A 29 0.31 0.37 3.97
N LYS A 30 0.83 1.24 4.81
CA LYS A 30 0.00 2.05 5.71
C LYS A 30 -1.00 2.87 4.91
N GLU A 31 -0.57 3.47 3.82
CA GLU A 31 -1.44 4.26 2.96
C GLU A 31 -2.50 3.40 2.27
N CYS A 32 -2.19 2.16 1.93
CA CYS A 32 -3.17 1.21 1.41
C CYS A 32 -4.27 0.93 2.42
N TYR A 33 -3.92 0.70 3.68
CA TYR A 33 -4.89 0.49 4.75
C TYR A 33 -5.78 1.72 4.95
N GLU A 34 -5.21 2.90 4.93
CA GLU A 34 -5.95 4.14 5.08
C GLU A 34 -6.92 4.36 3.92
N THR A 35 -6.48 4.09 2.69
CA THR A 35 -7.32 4.21 1.51
C THR A 35 -8.49 3.23 1.57
N GLU A 36 -8.21 1.99 1.93
CA GLU A 36 -9.23 0.95 2.09
C GLU A 36 -10.28 1.37 3.13
N TYR A 37 -9.83 1.91 4.25
CA TYR A 37 -10.71 2.41 5.30
C TYR A 37 -11.64 3.52 4.79
N TRP A 38 -11.08 4.50 4.07
CA TRP A 38 -11.88 5.61 3.53
C TRP A 38 -12.90 5.13 2.50
N ILE A 39 -12.53 4.17 1.65
CA ILE A 39 -13.45 3.60 0.67
C ILE A 39 -14.60 2.88 1.38
N GLU A 40 -14.31 2.12 2.42
CA GLU A 40 -15.33 1.44 3.21
C GLU A 40 -16.28 2.42 3.88
N LEU A 41 -15.75 3.49 4.45
CA LEU A 41 -16.55 4.55 5.08
C LEU A 41 -17.49 5.20 4.08
N LEU A 42 -16.99 5.54 2.89
CA LEU A 42 -17.80 6.15 1.84
C LEU A 42 -18.90 5.21 1.38
N THR A 43 -18.59 3.93 1.25
CA THR A 43 -19.57 2.91 0.85
C THR A 43 -20.68 2.79 1.89
N GLU A 44 -20.33 2.75 3.17
CA GLU A 44 -21.30 2.67 4.27
C GLU A 44 -22.17 3.91 4.35
N SER A 45 -21.64 5.06 3.92
CA SER A 45 -22.38 6.32 3.92
C SER A 45 -23.34 6.46 2.73
N GLY A 46 -23.45 5.44 1.89
CA GLY A 46 -24.35 5.42 0.75
C GLY A 46 -23.76 5.92 -0.55
N TYR A 47 -22.49 6.27 -0.57
CA TYR A 47 -21.81 6.57 -1.83
C TYR A 47 -21.49 5.27 -2.55
N CYS A 48 -21.64 5.28 -3.87
CA CYS A 48 -21.23 4.14 -4.67
C CYS A 48 -19.71 4.05 -4.64
N GLY A 49 -19.18 3.17 -3.80
CA GLY A 49 -17.76 2.90 -3.77
C GLY A 49 -17.32 2.26 -5.07
N ASP A 50 -16.13 2.62 -5.55
CA ASP A 50 -15.57 1.97 -6.71
C ASP A 50 -14.94 0.65 -6.29
N GLU A 51 -15.65 -0.45 -6.53
CA GLU A 51 -15.17 -1.78 -6.20
C GLU A 51 -13.84 -2.11 -6.88
N LYS A 52 -13.58 -1.56 -8.04
CA LYS A 52 -12.32 -1.78 -8.75
C LYS A 52 -11.16 -1.17 -7.98
N VAL A 53 -11.35 0.03 -7.44
CA VAL A 53 -10.32 0.68 -6.63
C VAL A 53 -10.06 -0.12 -5.36
N LEU A 54 -11.13 -0.54 -4.70
CA LEU A 54 -11.01 -1.35 -3.48
C LEU A 54 -10.27 -2.67 -3.77
N ASN A 55 -10.62 -3.36 -4.84
CA ASN A 55 -9.98 -4.61 -5.22
C ASN A 55 -8.50 -4.41 -5.54
N LYS A 56 -8.14 -3.31 -6.18
CA LYS A 56 -6.74 -2.98 -6.47
C LYS A 56 -5.97 -2.69 -5.19
N CYS A 57 -6.58 -2.01 -4.24
CA CYS A 57 -5.97 -1.77 -2.93
C CYS A 57 -5.69 -3.08 -2.19
N VAL A 58 -6.64 -4.01 -2.22
CA VAL A 58 -6.48 -5.33 -1.59
C VAL A 58 -5.35 -6.11 -2.24
N GLU A 59 -5.31 -6.13 -3.57
CA GLU A 59 -4.23 -6.79 -4.32
C GLU A 59 -2.87 -6.19 -4.00
N LEU A 60 -2.78 -4.87 -4.05
CA LEU A 60 -1.53 -4.16 -3.77
C LEU A 60 -1.06 -4.40 -2.34
N LYS A 61 -1.99 -4.40 -1.40
CA LYS A 61 -1.71 -4.70 0.01
C LYS A 61 -1.07 -6.09 0.15
N LYS A 62 -1.60 -7.08 -0.54
CA LYS A 62 -1.05 -8.45 -0.50
C LYS A 62 0.35 -8.50 -1.07
N ILE A 63 0.60 -7.80 -2.17
CA ILE A 63 1.91 -7.73 -2.79
C ILE A 63 2.92 -7.06 -1.84
N LEU A 64 2.52 -5.95 -1.22
CA LEU A 64 3.38 -5.23 -0.29
C LEU A 64 3.71 -6.06 0.94
N ILE A 65 2.73 -6.76 1.50
CA ILE A 65 2.95 -7.64 2.65
C ILE A 65 3.93 -8.76 2.29
N SER A 66 3.73 -9.39 1.13
CA SER A 66 4.60 -10.45 0.66
C SER A 66 6.03 -9.94 0.45
N SER A 67 6.17 -8.78 -0.18
CA SER A 67 7.49 -8.16 -0.43
C SER A 67 8.21 -7.81 0.87
N LEU A 68 7.46 -7.27 1.84
CA LEU A 68 8.01 -6.93 3.15
C LEU A 68 8.47 -8.16 3.90
N ASN A 69 7.66 -9.22 3.88
CA ASN A 69 8.02 -10.47 4.55
C ASN A 69 9.29 -11.07 3.95
N THR A 70 9.40 -11.05 2.63
CA THR A 70 10.60 -11.55 1.94
C THR A 70 11.83 -10.71 2.29
N ALA A 71 11.70 -9.39 2.27
CA ALA A 71 12.80 -8.49 2.59
C ALA A 71 13.28 -8.66 4.03
N LYS A 72 12.35 -8.77 4.99
CA LYS A 72 12.70 -8.95 6.40
C LYS A 72 13.34 -10.31 6.66
N LYS A 73 12.89 -11.33 5.95
CA LYS A 73 13.44 -12.69 6.08
C LYS A 73 14.89 -12.77 5.62
N ASN A 74 15.27 -11.94 4.67
CA ASN A 74 16.61 -11.95 4.08
C ASN A 74 17.56 -10.92 4.71
N GLN A 75 17.19 -10.37 5.85
CA GLN A 75 18.04 -9.42 6.58
C GLN A 75 19.24 -10.09 7.20
#